data_28ea09feb2417a5b8eca062628e3122c
#
_entry.id   28ea09feb2417a5b8eca062628e3122c
#
_cell.length_a   1.000
_cell.length_b   1.000
_cell.length_c   1.000
_cell.angle_alpha   90.00
_cell.angle_beta   90.00
_cell.angle_gamma   90.00
#
_symmetry.space_group_name_H-M   'P 1'
#
loop_
_entity.id
_entity.type
_entity.pdbx_description
1 polymer ?
#
loop_
_entity_poly.entity_id
_entity_poly.type
_entity_poly.pdbx_seq_one_letter_code
_entity_poly.pdbx_strand_id
1 'polypeptide(L)'
;PEVFHELVEFSILASQIDPFDPMEKAIKDLGEQHLARTEHLHHNWILVQEYPLSKELLSLSRVWKSPGNQDYVIAAKGAPEAIAGLCHLDADQAEDLTRNISAMAEEGLRVLGVAKAGFEERTLPGEQHDFKFEFLGLIGLADPVRSTVPDAVRECYAAGVRVVMITGDYPG
;
A
#
# COMPACT_ATOMS: atom_id res chain seq x y z
N PRO A 1 -0.44 0.37 -19.22
CA PRO A 1 -1.68 0.99 -19.63
C PRO A 1 -2.08 2.07 -18.63
N GLU A 2 -2.60 3.19 -19.10
CA GLU A 2 -3.00 4.38 -18.34
C GLU A 2 -3.96 4.08 -17.17
N VAL A 3 -4.72 2.98 -17.26
CA VAL A 3 -5.67 2.51 -16.23
C VAL A 3 -5.03 2.27 -14.85
N PHE A 4 -3.72 2.00 -14.80
CA PHE A 4 -3.02 1.78 -13.53
C PHE A 4 -2.19 2.97 -13.06
N HIS A 5 -2.13 4.06 -13.82
CA HIS A 5 -1.31 5.21 -13.45
C HIS A 5 -1.75 5.81 -12.12
N GLU A 6 -3.03 6.01 -11.93
CA GLU A 6 -3.59 6.56 -10.70
C GLU A 6 -3.35 5.64 -9.49
N LEU A 7 -3.52 4.33 -9.66
CA LEU A 7 -3.21 3.36 -8.60
C LEU A 7 -1.74 3.45 -8.15
N VAL A 8 -0.81 3.50 -9.09
CA VAL A 8 0.62 3.62 -8.82
C VAL A 8 0.96 4.98 -8.21
N GLU A 9 0.40 6.08 -8.75
CA GLU A 9 0.55 7.44 -8.23
C GLU A 9 0.17 7.52 -6.74
N PHE A 10 -1.05 7.07 -6.39
CA PHE A 10 -1.52 7.11 -5.01
C PHE A 10 -0.80 6.13 -4.09
N SER A 11 -0.27 5.05 -4.63
CA SER A 11 0.62 4.14 -3.89
C SER A 11 1.91 4.83 -3.47
N ILE A 12 2.49 5.65 -4.35
CA ILE A 12 3.69 6.44 -4.08
C ILE A 12 3.36 7.56 -3.08
N LEU A 13 2.28 8.30 -3.30
CA LEU A 13 1.85 9.37 -2.40
C LEU A 13 1.56 8.86 -0.98
N ALA A 14 1.10 7.62 -0.84
CA ALA A 14 0.93 6.96 0.46
C ALA A 14 2.21 6.35 1.02
N SER A 15 3.35 6.40 0.32
CA SER A 15 4.65 5.87 0.75
C SER A 15 5.56 6.97 1.30
N GLN A 16 6.61 6.60 2.05
CA GLN A 16 7.58 7.57 2.53
C GLN A 16 8.32 8.24 1.37
N ILE A 17 8.64 9.52 1.53
CA ILE A 17 9.36 10.30 0.52
C ILE A 17 10.75 9.68 0.27
N ASP A 18 11.41 9.26 1.35
CA ASP A 18 12.67 8.52 1.30
C ASP A 18 12.50 7.19 2.04
N PRO A 19 12.01 6.15 1.35
CA PRO A 19 11.63 4.91 1.99
C PRO A 19 12.86 4.09 2.40
N PHE A 20 12.88 3.63 3.65
CA PHE A 20 13.82 2.63 4.12
C PHE A 20 13.30 1.20 3.86
N ASP A 21 12.00 1.02 3.98
CA ASP A 21 11.32 -0.27 3.82
C ASP A 21 11.40 -0.80 2.39
N PRO A 22 11.76 -2.09 2.16
CA PRO A 22 11.88 -2.66 0.82
C PRO A 22 10.58 -2.61 0.00
N MET A 23 9.41 -2.76 0.64
CA MET A 23 8.13 -2.71 -0.06
C MET A 23 7.84 -1.30 -0.60
N GLU A 24 8.11 -0.28 0.20
CA GLU A 24 7.93 1.11 -0.24
C GLU A 24 8.93 1.50 -1.33
N LYS A 25 10.17 0.96 -1.26
CA LYS A 25 11.14 1.11 -2.35
C LYS A 25 10.63 0.49 -3.65
N ALA A 26 10.08 -0.72 -3.59
CA ALA A 26 9.53 -1.39 -4.76
C ALA A 26 8.36 -0.61 -5.40
N ILE A 27 7.49 0.00 -4.58
CA ILE A 27 6.40 0.86 -5.06
C ILE A 27 6.98 2.11 -5.76
N LYS A 28 8.01 2.72 -5.17
CA LYS A 28 8.67 3.90 -5.74
C LYS A 28 9.37 3.58 -7.06
N ASP A 29 10.12 2.47 -7.09
CA ASP A 29 10.80 1.99 -8.31
C ASP A 29 9.79 1.69 -9.43
N LEU A 30 8.64 1.09 -9.10
CA LEU A 30 7.55 0.85 -10.05
C LEU A 30 7.05 2.18 -10.64
N GLY A 31 6.86 3.18 -9.80
CA GLY A 31 6.45 4.51 -10.23
C GLY A 31 7.48 5.20 -11.12
N GLU A 32 8.75 5.15 -10.76
CA GLU A 32 9.83 5.70 -11.58
C GLU A 32 9.91 5.03 -12.96
N GLN A 33 9.66 3.71 -13.05
CA GLN A 33 9.67 3.00 -14.31
C GLN A 33 8.48 3.35 -15.23
N HIS A 34 7.30 3.55 -14.67
CA HIS A 34 6.06 3.70 -15.44
C HIS A 34 5.54 5.13 -15.52
N LEU A 35 5.85 5.99 -14.53
CA LEU A 35 5.34 7.36 -14.43
C LEU A 35 6.39 8.45 -14.65
N ALA A 36 7.68 8.12 -14.86
CA ALA A 36 8.78 9.08 -14.96
C ALA A 36 8.61 10.18 -16.02
N ARG A 37 7.76 9.95 -17.02
CA ARG A 37 7.48 10.91 -18.11
C ARG A 37 6.04 11.43 -18.10
N THR A 38 5.38 11.30 -16.96
CA THR A 38 3.99 11.72 -16.77
C THR A 38 3.93 12.81 -15.70
N GLU A 39 2.76 13.44 -15.58
CA GLU A 39 2.45 14.42 -14.53
C GLU A 39 2.14 13.76 -13.16
N HIS A 40 2.13 12.42 -13.09
CA HIS A 40 1.78 11.66 -11.89
C HIS A 40 2.90 11.55 -10.85
N LEU A 41 4.10 12.06 -11.11
CA LEU A 41 5.17 12.18 -10.10
C LEU A 41 5.24 13.60 -9.56
N HIS A 42 4.69 13.80 -8.38
CA HIS A 42 4.46 15.12 -7.77
C HIS A 42 5.64 15.57 -6.89
N HIS A 43 6.80 15.81 -7.49
CA HIS A 43 8.04 16.20 -6.76
C HIS A 43 7.94 17.52 -5.98
N ASN A 44 6.97 18.38 -6.33
CA ASN A 44 6.77 19.71 -5.75
C ASN A 44 5.57 19.79 -4.79
N TRP A 45 4.89 18.67 -4.52
CA TRP A 45 3.81 18.63 -3.54
C TRP A 45 4.38 18.61 -2.13
N ILE A 46 3.65 19.22 -1.21
CA ILE A 46 4.05 19.35 0.19
C ILE A 46 3.22 18.37 1.03
N LEU A 47 3.89 17.51 1.78
CA LEU A 47 3.25 16.68 2.80
C LEU A 47 2.83 17.58 3.96
N VAL A 48 1.53 17.64 4.24
CA VAL A 48 0.94 18.50 5.27
C VAL A 48 0.70 17.74 6.56
N GLN A 49 0.20 16.51 6.45
CA GLN A 49 -0.15 15.68 7.60
C GLN A 49 -0.03 14.19 7.24
N GLU A 50 0.26 13.39 8.26
CA GLU A 50 0.26 11.95 8.18
C GLU A 50 -0.66 11.38 9.27
N TYR A 51 -1.48 10.41 8.89
CA TYR A 51 -2.23 9.56 9.80
C TYR A 51 -1.55 8.21 9.83
N PRO A 52 -0.80 7.90 10.90
CA PRO A 52 0.00 6.69 10.94
C PRO A 52 -0.86 5.44 11.09
N LEU A 53 -0.29 4.31 10.72
CA LEU A 53 -0.84 2.99 10.98
C LEU A 53 -0.99 2.77 12.49
N SER A 54 -2.14 2.28 12.92
CA SER A 54 -2.43 1.94 14.32
C SER A 54 -2.85 0.47 14.45
N LYS A 55 -3.02 0.01 15.69
CA LYS A 55 -3.54 -1.35 15.95
C LYS A 55 -5.02 -1.48 15.63
N GLU A 56 -5.74 -0.36 15.74
CA GLU A 56 -7.18 -0.26 15.50
C GLU A 56 -7.47 -0.14 14.02
N LEU A 57 -6.56 0.45 13.25
CA LEU A 57 -6.72 0.68 11.81
C LEU A 57 -5.38 0.41 11.09
N LEU A 58 -5.33 -0.74 10.38
CA LEU A 58 -4.15 -1.18 9.64
C LEU A 58 -4.01 -0.46 8.29
N SER A 59 -4.16 0.86 8.31
CA SER A 59 -3.94 1.75 7.18
C SER A 59 -3.20 2.99 7.61
N LEU A 60 -2.46 3.58 6.68
CA LEU A 60 -1.88 4.91 6.84
C LEU A 60 -2.42 5.82 5.74
N SER A 61 -2.56 7.10 6.05
CA SER A 61 -2.95 8.11 5.06
C SER A 61 -2.01 9.30 5.12
N ARG A 62 -1.73 9.88 3.96
CA ARG A 62 -0.91 11.07 3.81
C ARG A 62 -1.68 12.15 3.08
N VAL A 63 -1.63 13.34 3.65
CA VAL A 63 -2.30 14.53 3.13
C VAL A 63 -1.28 15.41 2.43
N TRP A 64 -1.54 15.67 1.17
CA TRP A 64 -0.67 16.44 0.29
C TRP A 64 -1.34 17.72 -0.15
N LYS A 65 -0.53 18.72 -0.41
CA LYS A 65 -0.95 19.98 -1.00
C LYS A 65 -0.16 20.29 -2.26
N SER A 66 -0.87 20.46 -3.36
CA SER A 66 -0.31 20.87 -4.64
C SER A 66 0.03 22.38 -4.63
N PRO A 67 1.11 22.81 -5.25
CA PRO A 67 1.40 24.22 -5.42
C PRO A 67 0.28 24.94 -6.19
N GLY A 68 -0.24 26.02 -5.61
CA GLY A 68 -1.28 26.85 -6.23
C GLY A 68 -2.71 26.33 -6.07
N ASN A 69 -2.92 25.12 -5.52
CA ASN A 69 -4.23 24.61 -5.15
C ASN A 69 -4.51 24.82 -3.65
N GLN A 70 -5.78 25.09 -3.31
CA GLN A 70 -6.20 25.19 -1.90
C GLN A 70 -6.65 23.85 -1.33
N ASP A 71 -7.02 22.92 -2.20
CA ASP A 71 -7.55 21.62 -1.83
C ASP A 71 -6.43 20.65 -1.47
N TYR A 72 -6.75 19.73 -0.57
CA TYR A 72 -5.86 18.65 -0.18
C TYR A 72 -6.15 17.38 -0.98
N VAL A 73 -5.10 16.65 -1.27
CA VAL A 73 -5.16 15.30 -1.84
C VAL A 73 -4.70 14.32 -0.78
N ILE A 74 -5.50 13.29 -0.53
CA ILE A 74 -5.22 12.29 0.48
C ILE A 74 -4.97 10.95 -0.22
N ALA A 75 -3.84 10.33 0.08
CA ALA A 75 -3.49 8.99 -0.37
C ALA A 75 -3.46 8.06 0.82
N ALA A 76 -4.13 6.92 0.72
CA ALA A 76 -4.16 5.88 1.75
C ALA A 76 -3.68 4.54 1.19
N LYS A 77 -2.93 3.80 2.01
CA LYS A 77 -2.61 2.39 1.76
C LYS A 77 -2.62 1.59 3.06
N GLY A 78 -2.86 0.29 2.97
CA GLY A 78 -2.88 -0.57 4.14
C GLY A 78 -3.39 -1.97 3.86
N ALA A 79 -3.77 -2.68 4.91
CA ALA A 79 -4.47 -3.96 4.77
C ALA A 79 -5.73 -3.76 3.90
N PRO A 80 -5.97 -4.64 2.92
CA PRO A 80 -7.09 -4.45 2.00
C PRO A 80 -8.43 -4.25 2.70
N GLU A 81 -8.66 -4.98 3.80
CA GLU A 81 -9.89 -4.90 4.60
C GLU A 81 -10.03 -3.54 5.31
N ALA A 82 -8.92 -2.98 5.78
CA ALA A 82 -8.91 -1.66 6.41
C ALA A 82 -9.23 -0.57 5.39
N ILE A 83 -8.64 -0.66 4.19
CA ILE A 83 -8.93 0.28 3.09
C ILE A 83 -10.37 0.12 2.61
N ALA A 84 -10.89 -1.12 2.48
CA ALA A 84 -12.28 -1.37 2.14
C ALA A 84 -13.25 -0.73 3.15
N GLY A 85 -12.94 -0.82 4.44
CA GLY A 85 -13.69 -0.17 5.50
C GLY A 85 -13.70 1.35 5.39
N LEU A 86 -12.54 1.97 5.11
CA LEU A 86 -12.43 3.42 4.87
C LEU A 86 -13.21 3.89 3.65
N CYS A 87 -13.28 3.06 2.60
CA CYS A 87 -14.02 3.35 1.38
C CYS A 87 -15.51 3.00 1.46
N HIS A 88 -15.97 2.42 2.58
CA HIS A 88 -17.37 1.99 2.77
C HIS A 88 -17.88 1.11 1.62
N LEU A 89 -17.06 0.15 1.17
CA LEU A 89 -17.43 -0.77 0.10
C LEU A 89 -18.70 -1.54 0.49
N ASP A 90 -19.59 -1.72 -0.48
CA ASP A 90 -20.78 -2.55 -0.28
C ASP A 90 -20.45 -4.06 -0.24
N ALA A 91 -21.46 -4.89 0.01
CA ALA A 91 -21.26 -6.33 0.18
C ALA A 91 -20.72 -7.01 -1.09
N ASP A 92 -21.19 -6.61 -2.25
CA ASP A 92 -20.78 -7.19 -3.54
C ASP A 92 -19.32 -6.79 -3.87
N GLN A 93 -18.98 -5.53 -3.66
CA GLN A 93 -17.62 -5.02 -3.81
C GLN A 93 -16.64 -5.69 -2.84
N ALA A 94 -17.06 -5.91 -1.58
CA ALA A 94 -16.24 -6.58 -0.57
C ALA A 94 -16.01 -8.06 -0.90
N GLU A 95 -17.00 -8.76 -1.49
CA GLU A 95 -16.84 -10.13 -1.97
C GLU A 95 -15.87 -10.21 -3.14
N ASP A 96 -15.99 -9.33 -4.14
CA ASP A 96 -15.07 -9.23 -5.27
C ASP A 96 -13.65 -8.93 -4.80
N LEU A 97 -13.49 -8.03 -3.85
CA LEU A 97 -12.21 -7.70 -3.24
C LEU A 97 -11.59 -8.94 -2.59
N THR A 98 -12.37 -9.69 -1.79
CA THR A 98 -11.89 -10.90 -1.10
C THR A 98 -11.41 -11.96 -2.09
N ARG A 99 -12.10 -12.14 -3.20
CA ARG A 99 -11.68 -13.09 -4.26
C ARG A 99 -10.34 -12.66 -4.88
N ASN A 100 -10.19 -11.37 -5.17
CA ASN A 100 -8.95 -10.85 -5.75
C ASN A 100 -7.78 -10.95 -4.77
N ILE A 101 -7.99 -10.66 -3.49
CA ILE A 101 -6.96 -10.83 -2.44
C ILE A 101 -6.52 -12.29 -2.38
N SER A 102 -7.47 -13.23 -2.35
CA SER A 102 -7.17 -14.66 -2.28
C SER A 102 -6.35 -15.12 -3.49
N ALA A 103 -6.72 -14.72 -4.69
CA ALA A 103 -5.99 -15.05 -5.91
C ALA A 103 -4.54 -14.52 -5.88
N MET A 104 -4.34 -13.27 -5.44
CA MET A 104 -3.00 -12.70 -5.32
C MET A 104 -2.17 -13.36 -4.20
N ALA A 105 -2.82 -13.72 -3.08
CA ALA A 105 -2.17 -14.42 -1.98
C ALA A 105 -1.73 -15.85 -2.36
N GLU A 106 -2.52 -16.56 -3.17
CA GLU A 106 -2.15 -17.87 -3.73
C GLU A 106 -0.90 -17.80 -4.62
N GLU A 107 -0.65 -16.64 -5.25
CA GLU A 107 0.60 -16.37 -5.97
C GLU A 107 1.77 -16.01 -5.05
N GLY A 108 1.57 -16.02 -3.73
CA GLY A 108 2.59 -15.65 -2.74
C GLY A 108 2.85 -14.15 -2.63
N LEU A 109 1.90 -13.32 -3.06
CA LEU A 109 2.02 -11.87 -2.99
C LEU A 109 1.52 -11.34 -1.65
N ARG A 110 2.23 -10.37 -1.10
CA ARG A 110 1.70 -9.50 -0.04
C ARG A 110 0.81 -8.44 -0.65
N VAL A 111 -0.47 -8.45 -0.29
CA VAL A 111 -1.47 -7.57 -0.89
C VAL A 111 -1.70 -6.34 -0.03
N LEU A 112 -1.71 -5.17 -0.67
CA LEU A 112 -2.10 -3.90 -0.06
C LEU A 112 -3.26 -3.28 -0.85
N GLY A 113 -4.21 -2.69 -0.13
CA GLY A 113 -5.23 -1.82 -0.71
C GLY A 113 -4.73 -0.39 -0.82
N VAL A 114 -5.22 0.33 -1.82
CA VAL A 114 -4.92 1.74 -2.07
C VAL A 114 -6.21 2.51 -2.29
N ALA A 115 -6.28 3.70 -1.70
CA ALA A 115 -7.42 4.59 -1.85
C ALA A 115 -6.97 6.05 -1.97
N LYS A 116 -7.84 6.88 -2.50
CA LYS A 116 -7.68 8.33 -2.60
C LYS A 116 -8.84 9.07 -1.97
N ALA A 117 -8.61 10.31 -1.55
CA ALA A 117 -9.66 11.26 -1.20
C ALA A 117 -9.24 12.68 -1.57
N GLY A 118 -10.21 13.55 -1.79
CA GLY A 118 -10.05 14.99 -1.84
C GLY A 118 -10.60 15.63 -0.57
N PHE A 119 -10.07 16.78 -0.17
CA PHE A 119 -10.57 17.51 0.98
C PHE A 119 -10.41 19.04 0.78
N GLU A 120 -11.51 19.78 0.89
CA GLU A 120 -11.57 21.21 0.56
C GLU A 120 -11.60 22.11 1.82
N GLU A 121 -11.82 21.56 3.00
CA GLU A 121 -11.93 22.32 4.23
C GLU A 121 -10.55 22.75 4.76
N ARG A 122 -10.52 23.88 5.48
CA ARG A 122 -9.27 24.46 6.01
C ARG A 122 -8.66 23.67 7.16
N THR A 123 -9.49 22.96 7.91
CA THR A 123 -9.06 22.20 9.10
C THR A 123 -9.18 20.72 8.80
N LEU A 124 -8.05 20.02 8.81
CA LEU A 124 -8.03 18.57 8.60
C LEU A 124 -8.68 17.84 9.79
N PRO A 125 -9.44 16.76 9.53
CA PRO A 125 -10.08 15.98 10.58
C PRO A 125 -9.04 15.28 11.48
N GLY A 126 -9.49 14.84 12.67
CA GLY A 126 -8.66 14.12 13.62
C GLY A 126 -8.41 12.67 13.23
N GLU A 127 -9.32 12.08 12.46
CA GLU A 127 -9.29 10.67 12.12
C GLU A 127 -9.42 10.42 10.61
N GLN A 128 -8.85 9.30 10.14
CA GLN A 128 -8.89 8.91 8.72
C GLN A 128 -10.31 8.65 8.22
N HIS A 129 -11.21 8.16 9.09
CA HIS A 129 -12.61 7.86 8.74
C HIS A 129 -13.45 9.07 8.34
N ASP A 130 -12.99 10.26 8.64
CA ASP A 130 -13.70 11.50 8.29
C ASP A 130 -13.48 11.92 6.83
N PHE A 131 -12.53 11.27 6.13
CA PHE A 131 -12.34 11.48 4.70
C PHE A 131 -13.27 10.57 3.89
N LYS A 132 -13.69 11.04 2.72
CA LYS A 132 -14.47 10.27 1.75
C LYS A 132 -13.52 9.56 0.78
N PHE A 133 -13.07 8.40 1.19
CA PHE A 133 -12.16 7.61 0.36
C PHE A 133 -12.86 6.91 -0.81
N GLU A 134 -12.20 6.92 -1.95
CA GLU A 134 -12.49 6.12 -3.14
C GLU A 134 -11.45 5.01 -3.28
N PHE A 135 -11.90 3.77 -3.40
CA PHE A 135 -11.01 2.62 -3.59
C PHE A 135 -10.43 2.61 -5.01
N LEU A 136 -9.10 2.58 -5.12
CA LEU A 136 -8.41 2.56 -6.41
C LEU A 136 -8.03 1.16 -6.86
N GLY A 137 -7.72 0.26 -5.95
CA GLY A 137 -7.31 -1.10 -6.29
C GLY A 137 -6.38 -1.74 -5.28
N LEU A 138 -5.81 -2.88 -5.71
CA LEU A 138 -4.85 -3.68 -4.96
C LEU A 138 -3.47 -3.63 -5.58
N ILE A 139 -2.43 -3.65 -4.74
CA ILE A 139 -1.04 -3.88 -5.14
C ILE A 139 -0.57 -5.19 -4.54
N GLY A 140 0.01 -6.05 -5.36
CA GLY A 140 0.71 -7.27 -4.92
C GLY A 140 2.21 -7.05 -4.92
N LEU A 141 2.85 -7.31 -3.79
CA LEU A 141 4.29 -7.20 -3.61
C LEU A 141 4.88 -8.60 -3.47
N ALA A 142 5.77 -8.96 -4.38
CA ALA A 142 6.51 -10.21 -4.30
C ALA A 142 7.69 -10.05 -3.33
N ASP A 143 7.80 -10.98 -2.38
CA ASP A 143 8.98 -11.10 -1.51
C ASP A 143 9.67 -12.45 -1.81
N PRO A 144 10.48 -12.54 -2.87
CA PRO A 144 11.10 -13.79 -3.26
C PRO A 144 12.08 -14.28 -2.19
N VAL A 145 12.03 -15.58 -1.91
CA VAL A 145 12.99 -16.23 -1.01
C VAL A 145 14.42 -15.96 -1.50
N ARG A 146 15.27 -15.47 -0.62
CA ARG A 146 16.68 -15.23 -0.95
C ARG A 146 17.33 -16.52 -1.43
N SER A 147 18.10 -16.44 -2.50
CA SER A 147 18.74 -17.61 -3.16
C SER A 147 19.61 -18.46 -2.23
N THR A 148 20.13 -17.85 -1.14
CA THR A 148 20.95 -18.54 -0.14
C THR A 148 20.17 -19.34 0.90
N VAL A 149 18.84 -19.12 1.04
CA VAL A 149 18.01 -19.74 2.09
C VAL A 149 17.92 -21.26 1.94
N PRO A 150 17.71 -21.85 0.73
CA PRO A 150 17.64 -23.29 0.59
C PRO A 150 18.92 -24.01 1.02
N ASP A 151 20.09 -23.42 0.76
CA ASP A 151 21.37 -23.98 1.15
C ASP A 151 21.57 -23.87 2.67
N ALA A 152 21.27 -22.73 3.25
CA ALA A 152 21.36 -22.53 4.71
C ALA A 152 20.42 -23.47 5.48
N VAL A 153 19.21 -23.72 5.00
CA VAL A 153 18.28 -24.69 5.59
C VAL A 153 18.83 -26.12 5.51
N ARG A 154 19.42 -26.50 4.37
CA ARG A 154 20.07 -27.83 4.23
C ARG A 154 21.25 -28.01 5.19
N GLU A 155 22.08 -26.99 5.35
CA GLU A 155 23.20 -27.02 6.31
C GLU A 155 22.69 -27.16 7.75
N CYS A 156 21.63 -26.44 8.13
CA CYS A 156 21.00 -26.60 9.44
C CYS A 156 20.54 -28.03 9.68
N TYR A 157 19.84 -28.64 8.73
CA TYR A 157 19.39 -30.03 8.85
C TYR A 157 20.55 -31.03 8.90
N ALA A 158 21.60 -30.81 8.12
CA ALA A 158 22.80 -31.64 8.14
C ALA A 158 23.53 -31.56 9.50
N ALA A 159 23.46 -30.44 10.17
CA ALA A 159 24.00 -30.23 11.51
C ALA A 159 23.04 -30.69 12.64
N GLY A 160 21.89 -31.28 12.31
CA GLY A 160 20.89 -31.72 13.30
C GLY A 160 20.07 -30.58 13.91
N VAL A 161 20.12 -29.39 13.33
CA VAL A 161 19.36 -28.21 13.78
C VAL A 161 17.98 -28.20 13.11
N ARG A 162 16.94 -28.14 13.94
CA ARG A 162 15.56 -28.00 13.45
C ARG A 162 15.26 -26.55 13.06
N VAL A 163 14.89 -26.34 11.82
CA VAL A 163 14.41 -25.04 11.35
C VAL A 163 12.89 -24.97 11.51
N VAL A 164 12.38 -23.90 12.12
CA VAL A 164 10.95 -23.64 12.29
C VAL A 164 10.67 -22.23 11.74
N MET A 165 9.72 -22.13 10.84
CA MET A 165 9.23 -20.84 10.35
C MET A 165 8.07 -20.39 11.25
N ILE A 166 8.14 -19.16 11.74
CA ILE A 166 7.05 -18.50 12.47
C ILE A 166 6.67 -17.28 11.63
N THR A 167 5.44 -17.25 11.16
CA THR A 167 4.92 -16.16 10.32
C THR A 167 3.57 -15.69 10.86
N GLY A 168 3.28 -14.39 10.72
CA GLY A 168 1.96 -13.80 10.89
C GLY A 168 1.25 -13.55 9.57
N ASP A 169 1.86 -13.93 8.45
CA ASP A 169 1.25 -13.81 7.14
C ASP A 169 0.10 -14.81 6.98
N TYR A 170 -0.77 -14.51 6.02
CA TYR A 170 -1.93 -15.36 5.72
C TYR A 170 -1.48 -16.78 5.38
N PRO A 171 -2.09 -17.82 5.97
CA PRO A 171 -1.80 -19.19 5.56
C PRO A 171 -2.37 -19.41 4.16
N GLY A 172 -1.49 -19.43 3.17
CA GLY A 172 -1.84 -19.85 1.82
C GLY A 172 -1.97 -21.37 1.73
#